data_479105e50363ac8e90fccc4b05d5640c
#
_entry.id   479105e50363ac8e90fccc4b05d5640c
#
_cell.length_a   1.000
_cell.length_b   1.000
_cell.length_c   1.000
_cell.angle_alpha   90.00
_cell.angle_beta   90.00
_cell.angle_gamma   90.00
#
_symmetry.space_group_name_H-M   'P 1'
#
loop_
_entity.id
_entity.type
_entity.pdbx_description
1 polymer ?
#
loop_
_entity_poly.entity_id
_entity_poly.type
_entity_poly.pdbx_seq_one_letter_code
_entity_poly.pdbx_strand_id
1 'polypeptide(L)'
;MSAAEERISYLPSEGMSYDPEESKYWDSKALKQEVDRAFEICHGCRMCFKFCDSFPNLFKLLDEKYDGKVSDLQDRDVDHVMDACFQCKLCEVQCPYTPRDGHEFQLDFPKLVHRYNAQKAKKKDKTLRDRVLGDPDGSAKLARMSFGMANTMNRVKFHRVMMEKVLGIHRDKDLPDFSAQTFETQAESKNLMTKENPETILFQTCYVQNNEPEIGFDTLEVLKHNDVECGCVKGLECCGMPSWEQGDLESLRKHAKHNINKLLPHVEKGSKVLALNPTCSMMMKREYPELLEGSDREAAQKLADAVQNPTEYLWDIRKEERFKRDFKSTPGDNVAYHAPCHLRTQGAGFRGRDLIRMIPGVKPQLTMECCGHDGTYAMKTESFEASIRIGEKAFSSMKEAGAEVWATDCPLAAIQFNQHAGKKPMHPMTILAKAYREDGFPTKIEPEENEE
;
A
#
# COMPACT_ATOMS: atom_id res chain seq x y z
N MET A 1 5.11 -4.99 -53.70
CA MET A 1 5.80 -4.07 -52.78
C MET A 1 5.15 -4.31 -51.43
N SER A 2 5.79 -5.03 -50.54
CA SER A 2 5.33 -5.21 -49.16
C SER A 2 5.38 -3.83 -48.51
N ALA A 3 4.24 -3.35 -47.98
CA ALA A 3 4.24 -2.18 -47.10
C ALA A 3 5.19 -2.53 -45.97
N ALA A 4 6.23 -1.78 -45.76
CA ALA A 4 7.07 -1.89 -44.60
C ALA A 4 6.13 -1.71 -43.39
N GLU A 5 5.95 -2.73 -42.58
CA GLU A 5 5.21 -2.62 -41.33
C GLU A 5 5.87 -1.51 -40.53
N GLU A 6 5.14 -0.43 -40.27
CA GLU A 6 5.61 0.73 -39.53
C GLU A 6 5.80 0.26 -38.08
N ARG A 7 7.06 0.01 -37.70
CA ARG A 7 7.39 -0.40 -36.32
C ARG A 7 7.05 0.70 -35.35
N ILE A 8 6.35 0.36 -34.28
CA ILE A 8 6.06 1.30 -33.19
C ILE A 8 7.38 1.79 -32.59
N SER A 9 7.56 3.11 -32.54
CA SER A 9 8.75 3.72 -31.93
C SER A 9 8.77 3.50 -30.43
N TYR A 10 9.94 3.23 -29.85
CA TYR A 10 10.13 3.12 -28.41
C TYR A 10 10.27 4.49 -27.72
N LEU A 11 10.59 5.55 -28.47
CA LEU A 11 10.67 6.90 -27.93
C LEU A 11 9.27 7.41 -27.55
N PRO A 12 9.17 8.32 -26.55
CA PRO A 12 7.91 8.93 -26.16
C PRO A 12 7.16 9.50 -27.36
N SER A 13 5.87 9.21 -27.47
CA SER A 13 5.02 9.80 -28.49
C SER A 13 4.62 11.23 -28.09
N GLU A 14 4.06 11.99 -29.05
CA GLU A 14 3.46 13.31 -28.76
C GLU A 14 2.31 13.20 -27.73
N GLY A 15 1.70 12.01 -27.64
CA GLY A 15 0.62 11.70 -26.69
C GLY A 15 1.10 11.37 -25.27
N MET A 16 2.40 11.26 -25.02
CA MET A 16 2.92 10.98 -23.70
C MET A 16 2.54 12.07 -22.70
N SER A 17 1.87 11.67 -21.62
CA SER A 17 1.59 12.51 -20.46
C SER A 17 1.22 11.64 -19.26
N TYR A 18 1.72 12.02 -18.10
CA TYR A 18 1.33 11.49 -16.79
C TYR A 18 0.73 12.59 -15.90
N ASP A 19 0.62 13.82 -16.40
CA ASP A 19 0.04 14.96 -15.68
C ASP A 19 -1.44 15.13 -16.05
N PRO A 20 -2.39 14.96 -15.11
CA PRO A 20 -3.82 15.13 -15.35
C PRO A 20 -4.25 16.54 -15.80
N GLU A 21 -3.37 17.53 -15.67
CA GLU A 21 -3.66 18.91 -16.10
C GLU A 21 -3.37 19.14 -17.58
N GLU A 22 -2.56 18.30 -18.17
CA GLU A 22 -2.33 18.38 -19.60
C GLU A 22 -3.52 17.85 -20.40
N SER A 23 -3.98 18.58 -21.39
CA SER A 23 -5.13 18.17 -22.24
C SER A 23 -4.91 16.81 -22.90
N LYS A 24 -3.67 16.51 -23.31
CA LYS A 24 -3.29 15.22 -23.92
C LYS A 24 -3.42 14.03 -22.95
N TYR A 25 -3.38 14.25 -21.62
CA TYR A 25 -3.66 13.21 -20.64
C TYR A 25 -5.07 12.61 -20.82
N TRP A 26 -6.03 13.45 -21.23
CA TRP A 26 -7.44 13.08 -21.43
C TRP A 26 -7.78 12.68 -22.86
N ASP A 27 -6.85 12.83 -23.79
CA ASP A 27 -7.04 12.42 -25.19
C ASP A 27 -6.90 10.90 -25.32
N SER A 28 -7.96 10.25 -25.83
CA SER A 28 -8.01 8.78 -25.95
C SER A 28 -7.10 8.24 -27.06
N LYS A 29 -6.83 9.04 -28.11
CA LYS A 29 -5.89 8.63 -29.17
C LYS A 29 -4.45 8.73 -28.67
N ALA A 30 -4.12 9.81 -27.96
CA ALA A 30 -2.84 9.98 -27.30
C ALA A 30 -2.57 8.85 -26.28
N LEU A 31 -3.59 8.47 -25.49
CA LEU A 31 -3.47 7.34 -24.59
C LEU A 31 -3.21 6.04 -25.33
N LYS A 32 -3.97 5.76 -26.42
CA LYS A 32 -3.78 4.53 -27.21
C LYS A 32 -2.36 4.42 -27.75
N GLN A 33 -1.81 5.50 -28.30
CA GLN A 33 -0.43 5.53 -28.80
C GLN A 33 0.59 5.14 -27.72
N GLU A 34 0.43 5.66 -26.49
CA GLU A 34 1.31 5.34 -25.37
C GLU A 34 1.09 3.91 -24.84
N VAL A 35 -0.14 3.38 -24.88
CA VAL A 35 -0.42 1.99 -24.55
C VAL A 35 0.25 1.05 -25.55
N ASP A 36 0.09 1.31 -26.84
CA ASP A 36 0.69 0.50 -27.90
C ASP A 36 2.24 0.54 -27.80
N ARG A 37 2.82 1.72 -27.56
CA ARG A 37 4.26 1.89 -27.33
C ARG A 37 4.76 1.12 -26.11
N ALA A 38 4.07 1.26 -24.98
CA ALA A 38 4.43 0.56 -23.75
C ALA A 38 4.35 -0.95 -23.91
N PHE A 39 3.31 -1.44 -24.56
CA PHE A 39 3.12 -2.88 -24.81
C PHE A 39 4.20 -3.45 -25.72
N GLU A 40 4.61 -2.70 -26.74
CA GLU A 40 5.71 -3.10 -27.64
C GLU A 40 7.03 -3.22 -26.88
N ILE A 41 7.37 -2.22 -26.05
CA ILE A 41 8.58 -2.26 -25.20
C ILE A 41 8.51 -3.43 -24.22
N CYS A 42 7.37 -3.58 -23.52
CA CYS A 42 7.19 -4.64 -22.52
C CYS A 42 7.24 -6.05 -23.15
N HIS A 43 6.64 -6.23 -24.33
CA HIS A 43 6.68 -7.50 -25.07
C HIS A 43 8.10 -7.86 -25.50
N GLY A 44 8.87 -6.87 -25.98
CA GLY A 44 10.28 -7.09 -26.35
C GLY A 44 11.18 -7.41 -25.14
N CYS A 45 10.89 -6.82 -23.96
CA CYS A 45 11.72 -6.94 -22.76
C CYS A 45 11.35 -8.14 -21.87
N ARG A 46 10.08 -8.39 -21.60
CA ARG A 46 9.48 -9.49 -20.78
C ARG A 46 10.00 -9.65 -19.34
N MET A 47 10.72 -8.70 -18.78
CA MET A 47 11.31 -8.84 -17.42
C MET A 47 10.28 -8.90 -16.28
N CYS A 48 9.08 -8.33 -16.46
CA CYS A 48 8.09 -8.13 -15.39
C CYS A 48 7.04 -9.23 -15.27
N PHE A 49 7.20 -10.37 -15.96
CA PHE A 49 6.20 -11.45 -16.05
C PHE A 49 5.77 -12.07 -14.70
N LYS A 50 6.56 -11.87 -13.63
CA LYS A 50 6.36 -12.51 -12.32
C LYS A 50 5.60 -11.67 -11.30
N PHE A 51 5.25 -10.40 -11.60
CA PHE A 51 4.69 -9.50 -10.58
C PHE A 51 3.17 -9.53 -10.52
N CYS A 52 2.50 -9.55 -11.67
CA CYS A 52 1.04 -9.57 -11.78
C CYS A 52 0.64 -10.24 -13.09
N ASP A 53 -0.66 -10.42 -13.29
CA ASP A 53 -1.18 -11.06 -14.50
C ASP A 53 -1.18 -10.14 -15.74
N SER A 54 -0.95 -8.81 -15.61
CA SER A 54 -0.93 -7.89 -16.75
C SER A 54 0.05 -8.32 -17.84
N PHE A 55 1.30 -8.59 -17.46
CA PHE A 55 2.33 -8.96 -18.42
C PHE A 55 2.17 -10.38 -18.98
N PRO A 56 1.89 -11.43 -18.18
CA PRO A 56 1.55 -12.74 -18.71
C PRO A 56 0.37 -12.71 -19.68
N ASN A 57 -0.69 -11.94 -19.38
CA ASN A 57 -1.84 -11.77 -20.27
C ASN A 57 -1.44 -11.09 -21.59
N LEU A 58 -0.66 -10.00 -21.51
CA LEU A 58 -0.14 -9.32 -22.69
C LEU A 58 0.69 -10.26 -23.58
N PHE A 59 1.65 -10.98 -22.98
CA PHE A 59 2.55 -11.84 -23.72
C PHE A 59 1.80 -13.00 -24.37
N LYS A 60 0.86 -13.63 -23.64
CA LYS A 60 0.04 -14.69 -24.15
C LYS A 60 -0.84 -14.23 -25.33
N LEU A 61 -1.47 -13.07 -25.22
CA LEU A 61 -2.28 -12.50 -26.28
C LEU A 61 -1.45 -12.27 -27.55
N LEU A 62 -0.28 -11.64 -27.40
CA LEU A 62 0.59 -11.34 -28.53
C LEU A 62 1.17 -12.62 -29.17
N ASP A 63 1.65 -13.58 -28.37
CA ASP A 63 2.27 -14.79 -28.86
C ASP A 63 1.27 -15.77 -29.52
N GLU A 64 0.05 -15.91 -28.95
CA GLU A 64 -0.90 -16.94 -29.39
C GLU A 64 -1.98 -16.41 -30.35
N LYS A 65 -2.31 -15.12 -30.32
CA LYS A 65 -3.46 -14.57 -31.06
C LYS A 65 -3.10 -13.53 -32.10
N TYR A 66 -2.04 -12.73 -31.86
CA TYR A 66 -1.72 -11.56 -32.67
C TYR A 66 -0.37 -11.62 -33.37
N ASP A 67 0.30 -12.77 -33.37
CA ASP A 67 1.59 -12.98 -34.05
C ASP A 67 2.65 -11.89 -33.73
N GLY A 68 2.69 -11.47 -32.45
CA GLY A 68 3.57 -10.42 -31.96
C GLY A 68 3.15 -8.98 -32.31
N LYS A 69 2.02 -8.76 -32.96
CA LYS A 69 1.58 -7.44 -33.44
C LYS A 69 0.73 -6.71 -32.41
N VAL A 70 1.34 -5.72 -31.73
CA VAL A 70 0.63 -4.88 -30.73
C VAL A 70 -0.47 -4.05 -31.40
N SER A 71 -0.28 -3.56 -32.63
CA SER A 71 -1.26 -2.77 -33.37
C SER A 71 -2.61 -3.47 -33.59
N ASP A 72 -2.63 -4.80 -33.55
CA ASP A 72 -3.81 -5.60 -33.82
C ASP A 72 -4.65 -5.88 -32.56
N LEU A 73 -4.13 -5.51 -31.36
CA LEU A 73 -4.85 -5.69 -30.09
C LEU A 73 -6.18 -4.94 -30.09
N GLN A 74 -7.24 -5.66 -29.76
CA GLN A 74 -8.58 -5.08 -29.62
C GLN A 74 -8.73 -4.38 -28.24
N ASP A 75 -9.60 -3.39 -28.14
CA ASP A 75 -9.85 -2.63 -26.90
C ASP A 75 -10.14 -3.55 -25.70
N ARG A 76 -10.92 -4.62 -25.89
CA ARG A 76 -11.22 -5.61 -24.84
C ARG A 76 -9.98 -6.36 -24.35
N ASP A 77 -8.99 -6.58 -25.22
CA ASP A 77 -7.75 -7.27 -24.86
C ASP A 77 -6.81 -6.31 -24.12
N VAL A 78 -6.83 -5.04 -24.51
CA VAL A 78 -6.18 -3.95 -23.76
C VAL A 78 -6.80 -3.81 -22.37
N ASP A 79 -8.14 -3.76 -22.24
CA ASP A 79 -8.85 -3.77 -20.96
C ASP A 79 -8.41 -4.94 -20.09
N HIS A 80 -8.34 -6.15 -20.65
CA HIS A 80 -7.93 -7.35 -19.92
C HIS A 80 -6.51 -7.25 -19.33
N VAL A 81 -5.58 -6.65 -20.05
CA VAL A 81 -4.21 -6.42 -19.58
C VAL A 81 -4.17 -5.33 -18.51
N MET A 82 -4.85 -4.20 -18.74
CA MET A 82 -4.84 -3.04 -17.83
C MET A 82 -5.58 -3.34 -16.52
N ASP A 83 -6.73 -4.01 -16.56
CA ASP A 83 -7.53 -4.35 -15.40
C ASP A 83 -6.87 -5.40 -14.50
N ALA A 84 -5.88 -6.16 -15.02
CA ALA A 84 -5.06 -7.08 -14.23
C ALA A 84 -3.97 -6.38 -13.40
N CYS A 85 -3.72 -5.09 -13.61
CA CYS A 85 -2.77 -4.32 -12.82
C CYS A 85 -3.42 -3.84 -11.52
N PHE A 86 -2.82 -4.18 -10.39
CA PHE A 86 -3.25 -3.76 -9.06
C PHE A 86 -2.31 -2.71 -8.43
N GLN A 87 -1.54 -2.00 -9.26
CA GLN A 87 -0.76 -0.82 -8.86
C GLN A 87 0.32 -1.04 -7.79
N CYS A 88 0.88 -2.26 -7.70
CA CYS A 88 1.97 -2.56 -6.75
C CYS A 88 3.30 -1.84 -7.08
N LYS A 89 3.44 -1.27 -8.27
CA LYS A 89 4.61 -0.54 -8.77
C LYS A 89 5.93 -1.33 -8.82
N LEU A 90 5.93 -2.64 -8.58
CA LEU A 90 7.16 -3.44 -8.62
C LEU A 90 7.78 -3.53 -10.02
N CYS A 91 6.97 -3.44 -11.07
CA CYS A 91 7.47 -3.37 -12.44
C CYS A 91 8.25 -2.08 -12.71
N GLU A 92 7.88 -0.95 -12.09
CA GLU A 92 8.66 0.29 -12.17
C GLU A 92 10.04 0.13 -11.52
N VAL A 93 10.11 -0.52 -10.35
CA VAL A 93 11.39 -0.76 -9.64
C VAL A 93 12.34 -1.62 -10.47
N GLN A 94 11.81 -2.60 -11.20
CA GLN A 94 12.62 -3.51 -12.02
C GLN A 94 12.94 -2.96 -13.41
N CYS A 95 12.14 -2.01 -13.92
CA CYS A 95 12.24 -1.52 -15.28
C CYS A 95 13.49 -0.63 -15.47
N PRO A 96 14.38 -0.95 -16.43
CA PRO A 96 15.53 -0.10 -16.71
C PRO A 96 15.18 1.12 -17.59
N TYR A 97 13.96 1.23 -18.09
CA TYR A 97 13.53 2.21 -19.09
C TYR A 97 12.75 3.39 -18.49
N THR A 98 12.83 3.58 -17.16
CA THR A 98 11.97 4.54 -16.45
C THR A 98 12.49 5.98 -16.54
N PRO A 99 11.60 6.99 -16.40
CA PRO A 99 12.01 8.38 -16.20
C PRO A 99 12.91 8.56 -14.97
N ARG A 100 12.68 7.76 -13.92
CA ARG A 100 13.48 7.78 -12.68
C ARG A 100 14.95 7.49 -12.95
N ASP A 101 15.23 6.57 -13.88
CA ASP A 101 16.59 6.18 -14.24
C ASP A 101 17.14 7.04 -15.41
N GLY A 102 16.40 8.08 -15.82
CA GLY A 102 16.81 9.01 -16.90
C GLY A 102 16.83 8.38 -18.30
N HIS A 103 16.14 7.23 -18.48
CA HIS A 103 16.16 6.54 -19.77
C HIS A 103 15.29 7.25 -20.82
N GLU A 104 15.76 7.30 -22.07
CA GLU A 104 15.08 8.00 -23.17
C GLU A 104 13.66 7.48 -23.47
N PHE A 105 13.35 6.20 -23.17
CA PHE A 105 12.01 5.66 -23.37
C PHE A 105 10.99 6.18 -22.35
N GLN A 106 11.41 6.69 -21.21
CA GLN A 106 10.55 7.27 -20.18
C GLN A 106 9.29 6.41 -19.88
N LEU A 107 9.48 5.10 -19.79
CA LEU A 107 8.38 4.15 -19.59
C LEU A 107 7.99 4.05 -18.12
N ASP A 108 6.78 4.45 -17.77
CA ASP A 108 6.15 4.22 -16.47
C ASP A 108 4.81 3.50 -16.65
N PHE A 109 4.85 2.16 -16.60
CA PHE A 109 3.65 1.36 -16.80
C PHE A 109 2.58 1.60 -15.72
N PRO A 110 2.89 1.68 -14.40
CA PRO A 110 1.91 2.01 -13.38
C PRO A 110 1.20 3.35 -13.62
N LYS A 111 1.92 4.40 -14.00
CA LYS A 111 1.32 5.70 -14.34
C LYS A 111 0.45 5.63 -15.60
N LEU A 112 0.87 4.85 -16.59
CA LEU A 112 0.06 4.63 -17.79
C LEU A 112 -1.26 3.94 -17.47
N VAL A 113 -1.23 2.88 -16.63
CA VAL A 113 -2.45 2.21 -16.15
C VAL A 113 -3.32 3.17 -15.34
N HIS A 114 -2.73 4.01 -14.50
CA HIS A 114 -3.49 5.02 -13.75
C HIS A 114 -4.19 6.02 -14.68
N ARG A 115 -3.49 6.54 -15.70
CA ARG A 115 -4.08 7.39 -16.75
C ARG A 115 -5.23 6.67 -17.47
N TYR A 116 -5.04 5.38 -17.80
CA TYR A 116 -6.07 4.55 -18.43
C TYR A 116 -7.33 4.44 -17.54
N ASN A 117 -7.16 4.14 -16.27
CA ASN A 117 -8.26 4.06 -15.31
C ASN A 117 -8.94 5.42 -15.10
N ALA A 118 -8.18 6.52 -15.05
CA ALA A 118 -8.72 7.87 -14.91
C ALA A 118 -9.62 8.23 -16.11
N GLN A 119 -9.20 7.92 -17.34
CA GLN A 119 -10.04 8.13 -18.53
C GLN A 119 -11.29 7.24 -18.53
N LYS A 120 -11.19 5.97 -18.06
CA LYS A 120 -12.35 5.08 -17.87
C LYS A 120 -13.33 5.65 -16.83
N ALA A 121 -12.80 6.09 -15.68
CA ALA A 121 -13.62 6.65 -14.59
C ALA A 121 -14.34 7.93 -15.01
N LYS A 122 -13.70 8.79 -15.82
CA LYS A 122 -14.35 10.00 -16.35
C LYS A 122 -15.52 9.72 -17.31
N LYS A 123 -15.49 8.58 -18.00
CA LYS A 123 -16.53 8.20 -19.00
C LYS A 123 -17.72 7.45 -18.42
N LYS A 124 -17.62 6.93 -17.20
CA LYS A 124 -18.64 6.08 -16.57
C LYS A 124 -18.99 6.60 -15.17
N ASP A 125 -20.27 6.51 -14.84
CA ASP A 125 -20.70 6.73 -13.46
C ASP A 125 -20.10 5.67 -12.52
N LYS A 126 -19.72 6.11 -11.33
CA LYS A 126 -19.20 5.21 -10.27
C LYS A 126 -20.27 4.18 -9.90
N THR A 127 -19.90 2.91 -9.93
CA THR A 127 -20.77 1.83 -9.46
C THR A 127 -20.94 1.92 -7.93
N LEU A 128 -21.95 1.23 -7.40
CA LEU A 128 -22.13 1.11 -5.96
C LEU A 128 -20.89 0.49 -5.29
N ARG A 129 -20.26 -0.51 -5.93
CA ARG A 129 -19.02 -1.11 -5.49
C ARG A 129 -17.90 -0.07 -5.37
N ASP A 130 -17.72 0.73 -6.41
CA ASP A 130 -16.63 1.72 -6.45
C ASP A 130 -16.79 2.77 -5.33
N ARG A 131 -18.05 3.14 -5.02
CA ARG A 131 -18.34 4.04 -3.90
C ARG A 131 -18.05 3.40 -2.55
N VAL A 132 -18.44 2.15 -2.33
CA VAL A 132 -18.24 1.44 -1.06
C VAL A 132 -16.76 1.13 -0.82
N LEU A 133 -16.03 0.64 -1.83
CA LEU A 133 -14.61 0.33 -1.73
C LEU A 133 -13.73 1.58 -1.81
N GLY A 134 -14.17 2.62 -2.50
CA GLY A 134 -13.45 3.90 -2.64
C GLY A 134 -13.48 4.78 -1.38
N ASP A 135 -14.46 4.56 -0.49
CA ASP A 135 -14.63 5.32 0.77
C ASP A 135 -14.62 4.38 1.99
N PRO A 136 -13.43 3.95 2.46
CA PRO A 136 -13.32 3.08 3.62
C PRO A 136 -13.77 3.76 4.93
N ASP A 137 -13.60 5.07 5.06
CA ASP A 137 -14.00 5.82 6.27
C ASP A 137 -15.52 5.93 6.37
N GLY A 138 -16.21 6.27 5.28
CA GLY A 138 -17.67 6.28 5.21
C GLY A 138 -18.28 4.91 5.44
N SER A 139 -17.72 3.87 4.81
CA SER A 139 -18.15 2.48 4.98
C SER A 139 -17.97 2.03 6.44
N ALA A 140 -16.87 2.36 7.08
CA ALA A 140 -16.62 2.05 8.49
C ALA A 140 -17.56 2.82 9.43
N LYS A 141 -17.84 4.10 9.15
CA LYS A 141 -18.82 4.89 9.91
C LYS A 141 -20.20 4.24 9.85
N LEU A 142 -20.66 3.85 8.67
CA LEU A 142 -21.93 3.15 8.50
C LEU A 142 -21.96 1.81 9.24
N ALA A 143 -20.86 1.04 9.15
CA ALA A 143 -20.74 -0.23 9.86
C ALA A 143 -20.81 -0.06 11.40
N ARG A 144 -20.14 0.95 11.97
CA ARG A 144 -20.25 1.23 13.41
C ARG A 144 -21.65 1.62 13.87
N MET A 145 -22.40 2.35 13.03
CA MET A 145 -23.80 2.68 13.33
C MET A 145 -24.69 1.44 13.45
N SER A 146 -24.26 0.27 12.94
CA SER A 146 -24.97 -1.00 13.11
C SER A 146 -24.71 -1.71 14.44
N PHE A 147 -23.97 -1.11 15.37
CA PHE A 147 -23.64 -1.65 16.70
C PHE A 147 -23.06 -3.09 16.65
N GLY A 148 -22.16 -3.36 15.70
CA GLY A 148 -21.49 -4.65 15.52
C GLY A 148 -22.25 -5.64 14.61
N MET A 149 -23.45 -5.33 14.18
CA MET A 149 -24.19 -6.18 13.22
C MET A 149 -23.42 -6.37 11.91
N ALA A 150 -22.73 -5.34 11.42
CA ALA A 150 -21.93 -5.44 10.19
C ALA A 150 -20.88 -6.56 10.28
N ASN A 151 -20.15 -6.64 11.40
CA ASN A 151 -19.15 -7.71 11.62
C ASN A 151 -19.82 -9.10 11.66
N THR A 152 -20.94 -9.21 12.35
CA THR A 152 -21.70 -10.48 12.40
C THR A 152 -22.21 -10.88 11.01
N MET A 153 -22.78 -9.95 10.26
CA MET A 153 -23.30 -10.19 8.91
C MET A 153 -22.19 -10.58 7.93
N ASN A 154 -20.98 -10.00 8.06
CA ASN A 154 -19.83 -10.37 7.24
C ASN A 154 -19.40 -11.84 7.40
N ARG A 155 -19.82 -12.52 8.46
CA ARG A 155 -19.56 -13.96 8.73
C ARG A 155 -20.70 -14.87 8.27
N VAL A 156 -21.87 -14.32 7.92
CA VAL A 156 -23.06 -15.08 7.50
C VAL A 156 -22.98 -15.37 5.99
N LYS A 157 -22.89 -16.64 5.61
CA LYS A 157 -22.75 -17.08 4.20
C LYS A 157 -23.80 -16.48 3.28
N PHE A 158 -25.07 -16.46 3.68
CA PHE A 158 -26.15 -15.88 2.86
C PHE A 158 -25.91 -14.41 2.57
N HIS A 159 -25.51 -13.62 3.58
CA HIS A 159 -25.20 -12.20 3.40
C HIS A 159 -23.99 -12.01 2.47
N ARG A 160 -22.94 -12.86 2.60
CA ARG A 160 -21.77 -12.82 1.72
C ARG A 160 -22.14 -13.09 0.26
N VAL A 161 -23.03 -14.05 0.00
CA VAL A 161 -23.54 -14.31 -1.36
C VAL A 161 -24.33 -13.11 -1.90
N MET A 162 -25.14 -12.45 -1.08
CA MET A 162 -25.84 -11.23 -1.49
C MET A 162 -24.86 -10.07 -1.76
N MET A 163 -23.86 -9.89 -0.92
CA MET A 163 -22.80 -8.89 -1.11
C MET A 163 -22.04 -9.11 -2.42
N GLU A 164 -21.72 -10.35 -2.75
CA GLU A 164 -21.07 -10.69 -4.02
C GLU A 164 -21.97 -10.33 -5.23
N LYS A 165 -23.25 -10.68 -5.20
CA LYS A 165 -24.17 -10.39 -6.30
C LYS A 165 -24.43 -8.90 -6.49
N VAL A 166 -24.49 -8.12 -5.40
CA VAL A 166 -24.85 -6.69 -5.44
C VAL A 166 -23.63 -5.79 -5.57
N LEU A 167 -22.55 -6.11 -4.85
CA LEU A 167 -21.36 -5.29 -4.79
C LEU A 167 -20.15 -5.89 -5.53
N GLY A 168 -20.24 -7.14 -6.02
CA GLY A 168 -19.09 -7.81 -6.65
C GLY A 168 -17.89 -7.99 -5.71
N ILE A 169 -18.14 -8.06 -4.39
CA ILE A 169 -17.12 -8.40 -3.38
C ILE A 169 -17.20 -9.91 -3.17
N HIS A 170 -16.12 -10.62 -3.44
CA HIS A 170 -16.10 -12.09 -3.42
C HIS A 170 -16.54 -12.64 -2.06
N ARG A 171 -17.44 -13.64 -2.08
CA ARG A 171 -18.07 -14.20 -0.87
C ARG A 171 -17.10 -14.83 0.12
N ASP A 172 -16.01 -15.40 -0.38
CA ASP A 172 -15.01 -16.07 0.43
C ASP A 172 -13.84 -15.17 0.85
N LYS A 173 -13.85 -13.88 0.44
CA LYS A 173 -12.84 -12.92 0.90
C LYS A 173 -13.06 -12.54 2.36
N ASP A 174 -12.06 -12.77 3.20
CA ASP A 174 -12.07 -12.27 4.58
C ASP A 174 -12.05 -10.75 4.60
N LEU A 175 -13.06 -10.17 5.24
CA LEU A 175 -13.13 -8.73 5.49
C LEU A 175 -12.73 -8.47 6.95
N PRO A 176 -11.92 -7.44 7.21
CA PRO A 176 -11.55 -7.11 8.59
C PRO A 176 -12.77 -6.66 9.38
N ASP A 177 -12.82 -7.02 10.64
CA ASP A 177 -13.83 -6.51 11.57
C ASP A 177 -13.63 -5.00 11.79
N PHE A 178 -14.72 -4.28 11.94
CA PHE A 178 -14.69 -2.89 12.36
C PHE A 178 -14.57 -2.80 13.87
N SER A 179 -13.65 -1.97 14.35
CA SER A 179 -13.52 -1.66 15.76
C SER A 179 -14.78 -0.93 16.27
N ALA A 180 -15.19 -1.23 17.50
CA ALA A 180 -16.33 -0.58 18.15
C ALA A 180 -16.10 0.93 18.32
N GLN A 181 -14.87 1.32 18.60
CA GLN A 181 -14.43 2.72 18.72
C GLN A 181 -13.26 2.96 17.79
N THR A 182 -13.23 4.13 17.15
CA THR A 182 -12.11 4.52 16.30
C THR A 182 -10.83 4.72 17.12
N PHE A 183 -9.67 4.59 16.47
CA PHE A 183 -8.40 4.96 17.09
C PHE A 183 -8.46 6.38 17.66
N GLU A 184 -8.97 7.36 16.88
CA GLU A 184 -9.10 8.77 17.30
C GLU A 184 -9.94 8.91 18.57
N THR A 185 -11.12 8.26 18.64
CA THR A 185 -11.98 8.30 19.83
C THR A 185 -11.27 7.75 21.06
N GLN A 186 -10.55 6.65 20.90
CA GLN A 186 -9.77 6.04 21.99
C GLN A 186 -8.58 6.94 22.38
N ALA A 187 -7.88 7.54 21.40
CA ALA A 187 -6.76 8.45 21.65
C ALA A 187 -7.24 9.71 22.40
N GLU A 188 -8.41 10.28 22.05
CA GLU A 188 -9.04 11.36 22.80
C GLU A 188 -9.29 10.99 24.26
N SER A 189 -9.88 9.82 24.50
CA SER A 189 -10.17 9.33 25.86
C SER A 189 -8.92 9.11 26.71
N LYS A 190 -7.79 8.82 26.07
CA LYS A 190 -6.46 8.61 26.70
C LYS A 190 -5.63 9.91 26.76
N ASN A 191 -6.16 11.06 26.33
CA ASN A 191 -5.45 12.35 26.26
C ASN A 191 -4.17 12.32 25.40
N LEU A 192 -4.17 11.56 24.29
CA LEU A 192 -3.07 11.42 23.37
C LEU A 192 -3.16 12.37 22.17
N MET A 193 -4.24 13.18 22.09
CA MET A 193 -4.38 14.19 21.04
C MET A 193 -3.37 15.32 21.27
N THR A 194 -2.72 15.74 20.19
CA THR A 194 -1.69 16.79 20.29
C THR A 194 -2.32 18.14 20.67
N LYS A 195 -1.72 18.82 21.63
CA LYS A 195 -2.09 20.20 22.04
C LYS A 195 -1.06 21.21 21.55
N GLU A 196 0.17 20.77 21.37
CA GLU A 196 1.32 21.55 20.93
C GLU A 196 1.89 20.93 19.65
N ASN A 197 3.09 21.34 19.25
CA ASN A 197 3.75 20.79 18.08
C ASN A 197 4.77 19.72 18.50
N PRO A 198 4.38 18.44 18.54
CA PRO A 198 5.29 17.36 18.92
C PRO A 198 6.36 17.10 17.83
N GLU A 199 7.42 16.37 18.19
CA GLU A 199 8.47 15.97 17.26
C GLU A 199 7.92 15.16 16.07
N THR A 200 6.93 14.30 16.34
CA THR A 200 6.31 13.46 15.33
C THR A 200 4.77 13.49 15.43
N ILE A 201 4.10 13.30 14.30
CA ILE A 201 2.64 13.14 14.19
C ILE A 201 2.34 11.76 13.65
N LEU A 202 1.43 11.03 14.29
CA LEU A 202 0.97 9.74 13.81
C LEU A 202 -0.11 9.93 12.74
N PHE A 203 0.13 9.43 11.53
CA PHE A 203 -0.90 9.22 10.53
C PHE A 203 -1.42 7.78 10.68
N GLN A 204 -2.55 7.63 11.39
CA GLN A 204 -3.08 6.34 11.82
C GLN A 204 -3.55 5.45 10.67
N THR A 205 -3.81 6.01 9.49
CA THR A 205 -4.41 5.31 8.34
C THR A 205 -5.87 4.90 8.55
N CYS A 206 -6.63 4.69 7.47
CA CYS A 206 -8.02 4.24 7.58
C CYS A 206 -8.16 2.87 8.26
N TYR A 207 -7.16 1.97 8.06
CA TYR A 207 -7.21 0.64 8.65
C TYR A 207 -7.01 0.66 10.16
N VAL A 208 -5.99 1.35 10.66
CA VAL A 208 -5.77 1.51 12.12
C VAL A 208 -6.89 2.31 12.75
N GLN A 209 -7.37 3.36 12.08
CA GLN A 209 -8.51 4.16 12.54
C GLN A 209 -9.77 3.31 12.79
N ASN A 210 -10.05 2.37 11.90
CA ASN A 210 -11.36 1.75 11.82
C ASN A 210 -11.39 0.25 12.16
N ASN A 211 -10.25 -0.46 12.07
CA ASN A 211 -10.19 -1.92 12.20
C ASN A 211 -9.27 -2.40 13.31
N GLU A 212 -8.02 -1.93 13.38
CA GLU A 212 -7.01 -2.37 14.36
C GLU A 212 -6.33 -1.17 15.06
N PRO A 213 -7.02 -0.45 15.96
CA PRO A 213 -6.46 0.67 16.72
C PRO A 213 -5.20 0.32 17.52
N GLU A 214 -5.06 -0.93 17.91
CA GLU A 214 -3.96 -1.44 18.73
C GLU A 214 -2.60 -1.21 18.08
N ILE A 215 -2.49 -1.32 16.74
CA ILE A 215 -1.25 -1.02 16.00
C ILE A 215 -0.80 0.43 16.26
N GLY A 216 -1.75 1.35 16.29
CA GLY A 216 -1.47 2.76 16.61
C GLY A 216 -1.00 2.96 18.04
N PHE A 217 -1.64 2.30 19.01
CA PHE A 217 -1.24 2.39 20.41
C PHE A 217 0.11 1.73 20.68
N ASP A 218 0.38 0.57 20.11
CA ASP A 218 1.69 -0.07 20.18
C ASP A 218 2.78 0.84 19.61
N THR A 219 2.49 1.54 18.50
CA THR A 219 3.43 2.50 17.91
C THR A 219 3.71 3.67 18.85
N LEU A 220 2.67 4.26 19.44
CA LEU A 220 2.83 5.35 20.41
C LEU A 220 3.63 4.89 21.64
N GLU A 221 3.40 3.67 22.12
CA GLU A 221 4.13 3.09 23.24
C GLU A 221 5.63 2.93 22.92
N VAL A 222 5.96 2.36 21.75
CA VAL A 222 7.35 2.21 21.28
C VAL A 222 8.05 3.56 21.14
N LEU A 223 7.39 4.55 20.54
CA LEU A 223 7.94 5.89 20.38
C LEU A 223 8.20 6.53 21.75
N LYS A 224 7.22 6.47 22.65
CA LYS A 224 7.38 6.98 24.02
C LYS A 224 8.50 6.28 24.78
N HIS A 225 8.64 4.94 24.64
CA HIS A 225 9.72 4.17 25.27
C HIS A 225 11.11 4.65 24.82
N ASN A 226 11.20 5.14 23.58
CA ASN A 226 12.41 5.67 22.97
C ASN A 226 12.53 7.21 23.08
N ASP A 227 11.84 7.83 24.04
CA ASP A 227 11.86 9.27 24.31
C ASP A 227 11.51 10.13 23.07
N VAL A 228 10.60 9.64 22.21
CA VAL A 228 10.06 10.33 21.03
C VAL A 228 8.66 10.84 21.33
N GLU A 229 8.47 12.16 21.30
CA GLU A 229 7.16 12.77 21.44
C GLU A 229 6.36 12.59 20.13
N CYS A 230 5.22 11.88 20.22
CA CYS A 230 4.34 11.65 19.10
C CYS A 230 2.90 12.09 19.42
N GLY A 231 2.38 12.97 18.57
CA GLY A 231 1.00 13.47 18.71
C GLY A 231 0.03 12.81 17.74
N CYS A 232 -1.26 12.82 18.09
CA CYS A 232 -2.35 12.41 17.22
C CYS A 232 -3.14 13.64 16.77
N VAL A 233 -3.44 13.76 15.48
CA VAL A 233 -4.22 14.85 14.87
C VAL A 233 -5.63 14.39 14.58
N LYS A 234 -6.61 15.22 14.94
CA LYS A 234 -8.04 14.93 14.76
C LYS A 234 -8.50 15.10 13.32
N GLY A 235 -9.32 14.15 12.87
CA GLY A 235 -10.05 14.24 11.60
C GLY A 235 -9.15 13.99 10.39
N LEU A 236 -8.12 13.16 10.50
CA LEU A 236 -7.41 12.64 9.34
C LEU A 236 -8.28 11.64 8.59
N GLU A 237 -8.21 11.68 7.26
CA GLU A 237 -8.96 10.79 6.36
C GLU A 237 -8.05 9.76 5.69
N CYS A 238 -8.66 8.82 4.95
CA CYS A 238 -7.93 7.88 4.10
C CYS A 238 -6.91 8.60 3.20
N CYS A 239 -5.76 7.97 2.95
CA CYS A 239 -4.76 8.52 2.01
C CYS A 239 -5.24 8.59 0.56
N GLY A 240 -6.41 8.03 0.24
CA GLY A 240 -7.01 8.07 -1.08
C GLY A 240 -6.54 6.96 -2.02
N MET A 241 -5.75 5.98 -1.57
CA MET A 241 -5.30 4.86 -2.43
C MET A 241 -6.45 4.13 -3.15
N PRO A 242 -7.62 3.83 -2.51
CA PRO A 242 -8.72 3.20 -3.22
C PRO A 242 -9.28 4.06 -4.37
N SER A 243 -9.33 5.37 -4.18
CA SER A 243 -9.74 6.31 -5.24
C SER A 243 -8.70 6.37 -6.36
N TRP A 244 -7.41 6.33 -5.99
CA TRP A 244 -6.31 6.30 -6.95
C TRP A 244 -6.35 5.06 -7.84
N GLU A 245 -6.56 3.86 -7.28
CA GLU A 245 -6.73 2.61 -8.04
C GLU A 245 -7.88 2.67 -9.05
N GLN A 246 -8.97 3.31 -8.66
CA GLN A 246 -10.17 3.45 -9.48
C GLN A 246 -10.03 4.55 -10.56
N GLY A 247 -8.96 5.35 -10.54
CA GLY A 247 -8.81 6.52 -11.39
C GLY A 247 -9.72 7.69 -11.01
N ASP A 248 -10.26 7.70 -9.78
CA ASP A 248 -11.10 8.76 -9.24
C ASP A 248 -10.26 9.92 -8.72
N LEU A 249 -9.75 10.74 -9.63
CA LEU A 249 -8.86 11.85 -9.30
C LEU A 249 -9.52 12.91 -8.44
N GLU A 250 -10.83 13.12 -8.58
CA GLU A 250 -11.57 14.13 -7.81
C GLU A 250 -11.60 13.76 -6.31
N SER A 251 -12.02 12.55 -5.99
CA SER A 251 -12.02 12.05 -4.61
C SER A 251 -10.60 11.99 -4.03
N LEU A 252 -9.61 11.57 -4.84
CA LEU A 252 -8.22 11.53 -4.43
C LEU A 252 -7.68 12.92 -4.07
N ARG A 253 -7.92 13.92 -4.91
CA ARG A 253 -7.54 15.33 -4.64
C ARG A 253 -8.19 15.87 -3.37
N LYS A 254 -9.45 15.52 -3.13
CA LYS A 254 -10.15 15.91 -1.91
C LYS A 254 -9.48 15.35 -0.67
N HIS A 255 -9.18 14.06 -0.63
CA HIS A 255 -8.47 13.43 0.48
C HIS A 255 -7.07 14.01 0.68
N ALA A 256 -6.31 14.20 -0.42
CA ALA A 256 -4.98 14.77 -0.36
C ALA A 256 -4.99 16.17 0.26
N LYS A 257 -5.83 17.07 -0.27
CA LYS A 257 -5.96 18.45 0.26
C LYS A 257 -6.42 18.47 1.73
N HIS A 258 -7.37 17.60 2.09
CA HIS A 258 -7.84 17.50 3.46
C HIS A 258 -6.70 17.12 4.42
N ASN A 259 -5.97 16.04 4.12
CA ASN A 259 -4.87 15.58 4.95
C ASN A 259 -3.70 16.58 4.99
N ILE A 260 -3.36 17.20 3.86
CA ILE A 260 -2.35 18.26 3.79
C ILE A 260 -2.74 19.41 4.73
N ASN A 261 -3.97 19.93 4.65
CA ASN A 261 -4.42 21.05 5.49
C ASN A 261 -4.35 20.72 6.98
N LYS A 262 -4.51 19.46 7.37
CA LYS A 262 -4.41 19.01 8.77
C LYS A 262 -2.97 18.83 9.24
N LEU A 263 -2.09 18.36 8.37
CA LEU A 263 -0.72 17.98 8.73
C LEU A 263 0.31 19.10 8.51
N LEU A 264 0.11 19.92 7.49
CA LEU A 264 1.07 20.97 7.09
C LEU A 264 1.42 21.95 8.21
N PRO A 265 0.47 22.43 9.06
CA PRO A 265 0.80 23.33 10.17
C PRO A 265 1.79 22.75 11.19
N HIS A 266 1.83 21.42 11.33
CA HIS A 266 2.80 20.72 12.17
C HIS A 266 4.13 20.50 11.44
N VAL A 267 4.07 20.13 10.16
CA VAL A 267 5.25 19.96 9.32
C VAL A 267 6.05 21.26 9.20
N GLU A 268 5.38 22.39 9.01
CA GLU A 268 6.05 23.72 8.94
C GLU A 268 6.72 24.14 10.25
N LYS A 269 6.34 23.52 11.37
CA LYS A 269 7.00 23.69 12.67
C LYS A 269 8.06 22.62 12.95
N GLY A 270 8.32 21.71 12.00
CA GLY A 270 9.38 20.72 12.08
C GLY A 270 8.96 19.28 12.42
N SER A 271 7.67 19.02 12.66
CA SER A 271 7.21 17.66 12.95
C SER A 271 7.40 16.71 11.74
N LYS A 272 7.82 15.48 12.01
CA LYS A 272 7.74 14.39 11.03
C LYS A 272 6.36 13.73 11.09
N VAL A 273 5.90 13.17 9.96
CA VAL A 273 4.62 12.46 9.87
C VAL A 273 4.89 10.98 9.70
N LEU A 274 4.45 10.17 10.66
CA LEU A 274 4.69 8.73 10.70
C LEU A 274 3.46 7.97 10.19
N ALA A 275 3.53 7.42 8.98
CA ALA A 275 2.44 6.68 8.37
C ALA A 275 2.55 5.18 8.65
N LEU A 276 1.53 4.60 9.30
CA LEU A 276 1.47 3.20 9.76
C LEU A 276 1.28 2.16 8.64
N ASN A 277 1.24 2.59 7.40
CA ASN A 277 1.12 1.68 6.25
C ASN A 277 1.97 2.23 5.10
N PRO A 278 2.88 1.42 4.51
CA PRO A 278 3.72 1.82 3.39
C PRO A 278 2.95 2.34 2.17
N THR A 279 1.73 1.89 1.97
CA THR A 279 0.84 2.41 0.93
C THR A 279 0.51 3.88 1.18
N CYS A 280 0.19 4.25 2.42
CA CYS A 280 -0.16 5.63 2.77
C CYS A 280 1.07 6.55 2.70
N SER A 281 2.23 6.10 3.16
CA SER A 281 3.48 6.87 3.02
C SER A 281 3.85 7.07 1.55
N MET A 282 3.71 6.04 0.69
CA MET A 282 3.93 6.15 -0.74
C MET A 282 2.98 7.18 -1.39
N MET A 283 1.69 7.12 -1.06
CA MET A 283 0.70 8.09 -1.57
C MET A 283 1.09 9.53 -1.24
N MET A 284 1.45 9.81 0.01
CA MET A 284 1.84 11.14 0.44
C MET A 284 3.20 11.58 -0.10
N LYS A 285 4.17 10.67 -0.23
CA LYS A 285 5.53 10.97 -0.73
C LYS A 285 5.57 11.18 -2.24
N ARG A 286 4.76 10.43 -3.00
CA ARG A 286 4.90 10.38 -4.47
C ARG A 286 3.67 10.89 -5.21
N GLU A 287 2.49 10.40 -4.85
CA GLU A 287 1.29 10.64 -5.64
C GLU A 287 0.68 12.03 -5.39
N TYR A 288 0.71 12.52 -4.13
CA TYR A 288 0.16 13.84 -3.81
C TYR A 288 0.89 14.98 -4.54
N PRO A 289 2.24 15.06 -4.56
CA PRO A 289 2.94 16.12 -5.32
C PRO A 289 2.69 16.06 -6.82
N GLU A 290 2.50 14.85 -7.37
CA GLU A 290 2.24 14.69 -8.80
C GLU A 290 0.80 15.01 -9.20
N LEU A 291 -0.15 14.83 -8.27
CA LEU A 291 -1.58 15.03 -8.49
C LEU A 291 -2.02 16.49 -8.36
N LEU A 292 -1.35 17.25 -7.51
CA LEU A 292 -1.75 18.61 -7.12
C LEU A 292 -0.93 19.66 -7.87
N GLU A 293 -1.43 20.92 -7.86
CA GLU A 293 -0.85 22.02 -8.61
C GLU A 293 -0.63 23.26 -7.75
N GLY A 294 0.17 24.20 -8.28
CA GLY A 294 0.40 25.50 -7.66
C GLY A 294 0.81 25.38 -6.20
N SER A 295 0.20 26.17 -5.34
CA SER A 295 0.46 26.15 -3.88
C SER A 295 0.11 24.80 -3.21
N ASP A 296 -0.86 24.06 -3.74
CA ASP A 296 -1.21 22.76 -3.22
C ASP A 296 -0.11 21.71 -3.50
N ARG A 297 0.55 21.79 -4.66
CA ARG A 297 1.72 20.96 -4.99
C ARG A 297 2.90 21.29 -4.08
N GLU A 298 3.17 22.56 -3.82
CA GLU A 298 4.22 22.99 -2.89
C GLU A 298 3.95 22.47 -1.45
N ALA A 299 2.70 22.56 -1.01
CA ALA A 299 2.26 22.03 0.28
C ALA A 299 2.40 20.50 0.34
N ALA A 300 2.02 19.80 -0.74
CA ALA A 300 2.20 18.35 -0.86
C ALA A 300 3.67 17.95 -0.83
N GLN A 301 4.56 18.72 -1.47
CA GLN A 301 6.00 18.45 -1.44
C GLN A 301 6.58 18.62 -0.04
N LYS A 302 6.21 19.69 0.69
CA LYS A 302 6.63 19.86 2.09
C LYS A 302 6.17 18.67 2.96
N LEU A 303 4.92 18.23 2.77
CA LEU A 303 4.43 17.04 3.46
C LEU A 303 5.22 15.79 3.08
N ALA A 304 5.48 15.58 1.79
CA ALA A 304 6.22 14.43 1.27
C ALA A 304 7.63 14.31 1.90
N ASP A 305 8.33 15.43 2.08
CA ASP A 305 9.66 15.49 2.70
C ASP A 305 9.63 15.20 4.22
N ALA A 306 8.46 15.34 4.84
CA ALA A 306 8.28 15.08 6.27
C ALA A 306 7.73 13.68 6.56
N VAL A 307 7.18 12.96 5.57
CA VAL A 307 6.55 11.65 5.78
C VAL A 307 7.60 10.55 5.87
N GLN A 308 7.46 9.68 6.87
CA GLN A 308 8.25 8.45 7.04
C GLN A 308 7.34 7.30 7.50
N ASN A 309 7.81 6.05 7.36
CA ASN A 309 7.22 4.94 8.10
C ASN A 309 7.78 4.97 9.54
N PRO A 310 7.05 4.56 10.58
CA PRO A 310 7.56 4.61 11.95
C PRO A 310 8.81 3.75 12.15
N THR A 311 8.94 2.64 11.42
CA THR A 311 10.15 1.81 11.45
C THR A 311 11.35 2.49 10.80
N GLU A 312 11.13 3.33 9.79
CA GLU A 312 12.16 4.16 9.14
C GLU A 312 12.67 5.23 10.14
N TYR A 313 11.75 5.93 10.78
CA TYR A 313 12.07 6.95 11.78
C TYR A 313 12.87 6.36 12.96
N LEU A 314 12.43 5.26 13.56
CA LEU A 314 13.16 4.59 14.64
C LEU A 314 14.55 4.10 14.20
N TRP A 315 14.67 3.64 12.96
CA TRP A 315 15.96 3.24 12.41
C TRP A 315 16.92 4.42 12.30
N ASP A 316 16.44 5.60 11.98
CA ASP A 316 17.27 6.80 11.87
C ASP A 316 17.85 7.19 13.21
N ILE A 317 17.07 7.15 14.28
CA ILE A 317 17.52 7.49 15.66
C ILE A 317 18.22 6.34 16.39
N ARG A 318 18.40 5.17 15.80
CA ARG A 318 18.95 3.94 16.47
C ARG A 318 20.35 4.08 17.06
N LYS A 319 21.08 5.13 16.71
CA LYS A 319 22.42 5.44 17.25
C LYS A 319 22.40 6.53 18.31
N GLU A 320 21.26 7.14 18.55
CA GLU A 320 21.08 8.16 19.57
C GLU A 320 20.88 7.50 20.94
N GLU A 321 21.25 8.17 22.02
CA GLU A 321 21.12 7.66 23.39
C GLU A 321 19.69 7.37 23.82
N ARG A 322 18.73 8.06 23.20
CA ARG A 322 17.30 7.85 23.45
C ARG A 322 16.74 6.55 22.87
N PHE A 323 17.43 5.92 21.93
CA PHE A 323 17.00 4.63 21.41
C PHE A 323 17.36 3.53 22.41
N LYS A 324 16.32 2.86 22.95
CA LYS A 324 16.48 1.85 24.00
C LYS A 324 16.61 0.46 23.38
N ARG A 325 17.46 -0.36 24.02
CA ARG A 325 17.66 -1.77 23.66
C ARG A 325 17.33 -2.70 24.83
N ASP A 326 16.65 -2.20 25.83
CA ASP A 326 16.28 -2.89 27.05
C ASP A 326 15.07 -3.81 26.86
N PHE A 327 15.10 -4.60 25.80
CA PHE A 327 14.07 -5.60 25.51
C PHE A 327 13.92 -6.59 26.67
N LYS A 328 12.66 -6.93 27.01
CA LYS A 328 12.31 -7.81 28.14
C LYS A 328 11.87 -9.21 27.71
N SER A 329 11.34 -9.33 26.48
CA SER A 329 10.89 -10.61 25.94
C SER A 329 11.19 -10.72 24.46
N THR A 330 11.24 -11.95 23.93
CA THR A 330 11.60 -12.24 22.55
C THR A 330 10.55 -13.08 21.86
N PRO A 331 10.26 -12.83 20.56
CA PRO A 331 9.38 -13.66 19.75
C PRO A 331 9.96 -15.04 19.39
N GLY A 332 11.12 -15.40 19.96
CA GLY A 332 11.90 -16.56 19.59
C GLY A 332 13.08 -16.21 18.71
N ASP A 333 13.82 -17.21 18.26
CA ASP A 333 15.05 -17.04 17.45
C ASP A 333 14.79 -16.71 15.98
N ASN A 334 13.56 -16.95 15.48
CA ASN A 334 13.18 -16.76 14.09
C ASN A 334 11.86 -15.98 13.94
N VAL A 335 11.84 -15.00 13.05
CA VAL A 335 10.64 -14.25 12.63
C VAL A 335 10.55 -14.27 11.11
N ALA A 336 9.43 -14.72 10.54
CA ALA A 336 9.20 -14.59 9.11
C ALA A 336 8.74 -13.17 8.80
N TYR A 337 9.50 -12.43 8.00
CA TYR A 337 9.20 -11.04 7.67
C TYR A 337 8.88 -10.89 6.19
N HIS A 338 7.65 -10.48 5.90
CA HIS A 338 7.22 -10.11 4.55
C HIS A 338 7.45 -8.63 4.30
N ALA A 339 8.18 -8.31 3.22
CA ALA A 339 8.39 -6.94 2.74
C ALA A 339 7.30 -6.53 1.75
N PRO A 340 6.36 -5.64 2.13
CA PRO A 340 5.25 -5.22 1.27
C PRO A 340 5.72 -4.51 -0.01
N CYS A 341 4.93 -4.60 -1.08
CA CYS A 341 5.24 -4.00 -2.37
C CYS A 341 5.51 -2.49 -2.27
N HIS A 342 4.63 -1.73 -1.64
CA HIS A 342 4.78 -0.28 -1.52
C HIS A 342 5.90 0.16 -0.56
N LEU A 343 6.38 -0.68 0.34
CA LEU A 343 7.63 -0.43 1.06
C LEU A 343 8.85 -0.58 0.15
N ARG A 344 8.84 -1.63 -0.68
CA ARG A 344 9.92 -1.92 -1.64
C ARG A 344 10.09 -0.81 -2.68
N THR A 345 8.98 -0.22 -3.15
CA THR A 345 9.00 0.85 -4.16
C THR A 345 9.54 2.18 -3.64
N GLN A 346 9.57 2.37 -2.33
CA GLN A 346 10.11 3.60 -1.72
C GLN A 346 11.63 3.59 -1.55
N GLY A 347 12.28 2.41 -1.65
CA GLY A 347 13.73 2.31 -1.55
C GLY A 347 14.31 2.58 -0.14
N ALA A 348 13.47 2.73 0.88
CA ALA A 348 13.89 3.05 2.25
C ALA A 348 14.54 1.87 3.01
N GLY A 349 14.57 0.68 2.40
CA GLY A 349 15.03 -0.56 3.02
C GLY A 349 13.96 -1.22 3.89
N PHE A 350 14.31 -2.35 4.51
CA PHE A 350 13.37 -3.15 5.32
C PHE A 350 13.58 -2.87 6.81
N ARG A 351 13.30 -1.62 7.23
CA ARG A 351 13.63 -1.14 8.57
C ARG A 351 12.89 -1.88 9.68
N GLY A 352 11.64 -2.31 9.42
CA GLY A 352 10.91 -3.19 10.34
C GLY A 352 11.67 -4.49 10.63
N ARG A 353 12.20 -5.16 9.57
CA ARG A 353 13.06 -6.34 9.71
C ARG A 353 14.33 -6.02 10.50
N ASP A 354 14.98 -4.90 10.17
CA ASP A 354 16.26 -4.53 10.74
C ASP A 354 16.14 -4.19 12.24
N LEU A 355 15.03 -3.55 12.65
CA LEU A 355 14.70 -3.30 14.06
C LEU A 355 14.35 -4.59 14.82
N ILE A 356 13.57 -5.50 14.24
CA ILE A 356 13.27 -6.81 14.84
C ILE A 356 14.56 -7.59 15.09
N ARG A 357 15.55 -7.50 14.18
CA ARG A 357 16.87 -8.13 14.36
C ARG A 357 17.65 -7.58 15.55
N MET A 358 17.33 -6.38 16.03
CA MET A 358 17.98 -5.81 17.22
C MET A 358 17.51 -6.43 18.54
N ILE A 359 16.39 -7.17 18.52
CA ILE A 359 15.94 -7.96 19.67
C ILE A 359 16.93 -9.12 19.84
N PRO A 360 17.49 -9.33 21.04
CA PRO A 360 18.49 -10.38 21.27
C PRO A 360 18.04 -11.76 20.80
N GLY A 361 18.92 -12.45 20.07
CA GLY A 361 18.68 -13.80 19.56
C GLY A 361 17.82 -13.90 18.28
N VAL A 362 17.16 -12.83 17.85
CA VAL A 362 16.20 -12.87 16.72
C VAL A 362 16.90 -12.75 15.35
N LYS A 363 16.56 -13.66 14.43
CA LYS A 363 17.05 -13.69 13.04
C LYS A 363 15.87 -13.66 12.06
N PRO A 364 15.39 -12.48 11.63
CA PRO A 364 14.27 -12.41 10.70
C PRO A 364 14.62 -12.96 9.32
N GLN A 365 13.76 -13.84 8.80
CA GLN A 365 13.84 -14.35 7.43
C GLN A 365 12.98 -13.50 6.50
N LEU A 366 13.56 -13.02 5.40
CA LEU A 366 12.94 -12.06 4.49
C LEU A 366 12.21 -12.77 3.35
N THR A 367 10.92 -12.47 3.20
CA THR A 367 10.09 -12.81 2.04
C THR A 367 9.79 -11.55 1.23
N MET A 368 10.18 -11.53 -0.07
CA MET A 368 9.96 -10.40 -0.99
C MET A 368 8.96 -10.71 -2.11
N GLU A 369 8.18 -11.76 -1.97
CA GLU A 369 7.15 -12.12 -2.94
C GLU A 369 5.87 -11.28 -2.72
N CYS A 370 5.02 -11.17 -3.75
CA CYS A 370 3.76 -10.45 -3.64
C CYS A 370 2.73 -11.28 -2.86
N CYS A 371 1.99 -10.66 -1.93
CA CYS A 371 0.90 -11.32 -1.22
C CYS A 371 -0.42 -11.38 -2.01
N GLY A 372 -0.50 -10.72 -3.17
CA GLY A 372 -1.67 -10.71 -4.04
C GLY A 372 -2.85 -9.84 -3.54
N HIS A 373 -2.72 -9.09 -2.43
CA HIS A 373 -3.84 -8.32 -1.89
C HIS A 373 -4.08 -7.04 -2.68
N ASP A 374 -3.17 -6.17 -2.63
CA ASP A 374 -3.10 -4.77 -3.07
C ASP A 374 -4.46 -4.02 -3.12
N GLY A 375 -4.56 -2.94 -2.36
CA GLY A 375 -5.75 -2.10 -2.30
C GLY A 375 -7.07 -2.85 -2.20
N THR A 376 -7.90 -2.73 -3.22
CA THR A 376 -9.20 -3.41 -3.33
C THR A 376 -9.19 -4.63 -4.25
N TYR A 377 -8.06 -4.94 -4.90
CA TYR A 377 -7.96 -5.99 -5.93
C TYR A 377 -8.42 -7.36 -5.42
N ALA A 378 -7.88 -7.83 -4.30
CA ALA A 378 -8.23 -9.13 -3.73
C ALA A 378 -9.67 -9.23 -3.20
N MET A 379 -10.41 -8.12 -3.14
CA MET A 379 -11.79 -8.11 -2.66
C MET A 379 -12.79 -8.37 -3.79
N LYS A 380 -12.42 -8.11 -5.04
CA LYS A 380 -13.31 -8.16 -6.19
C LYS A 380 -13.50 -9.59 -6.68
N THR A 381 -14.74 -9.93 -7.09
CA THR A 381 -15.08 -11.25 -7.59
C THR A 381 -14.22 -11.68 -8.79
N GLU A 382 -13.95 -10.76 -9.70
CA GLU A 382 -13.21 -11.01 -10.93
C GLU A 382 -11.71 -11.25 -10.70
N SER A 383 -11.14 -10.80 -9.59
CA SER A 383 -9.70 -10.88 -9.31
C SER A 383 -9.34 -11.74 -8.09
N PHE A 384 -10.32 -12.26 -7.35
CA PHE A 384 -10.08 -13.03 -6.13
C PHE A 384 -9.18 -14.24 -6.35
N GLU A 385 -9.51 -15.09 -7.33
CA GLU A 385 -8.71 -16.28 -7.65
C GLU A 385 -7.30 -15.93 -8.17
N ALA A 386 -7.19 -14.85 -8.96
CA ALA A 386 -5.90 -14.35 -9.42
C ALA A 386 -5.06 -13.85 -8.23
N SER A 387 -5.68 -13.20 -7.26
CA SER A 387 -5.00 -12.72 -6.05
C SER A 387 -4.38 -13.85 -5.22
N ILE A 388 -5.08 -14.97 -5.10
CA ILE A 388 -4.59 -16.18 -4.41
C ILE A 388 -3.37 -16.75 -5.15
N ARG A 389 -3.50 -16.97 -6.47
CA ARG A 389 -2.44 -17.52 -7.30
C ARG A 389 -1.17 -16.65 -7.26
N ILE A 390 -1.32 -15.32 -7.31
CA ILE A 390 -0.20 -14.37 -7.22
C ILE A 390 0.46 -14.46 -5.84
N GLY A 391 -0.34 -14.60 -4.78
CA GLY A 391 0.12 -14.65 -3.38
C GLY A 391 0.80 -15.96 -2.96
N GLU A 392 0.62 -17.05 -3.71
CA GLU A 392 0.99 -18.39 -3.26
C GLU A 392 2.47 -18.54 -2.93
N LYS A 393 3.35 -17.90 -3.71
CA LYS A 393 4.80 -17.92 -3.41
C LYS A 393 5.13 -17.24 -2.09
N ALA A 394 4.45 -16.11 -1.79
CA ALA A 394 4.62 -15.44 -0.52
C ALA A 394 4.10 -16.30 0.64
N PHE A 395 2.94 -16.94 0.46
CA PHE A 395 2.36 -17.82 1.47
C PHE A 395 3.27 -19.01 1.78
N SER A 396 3.80 -19.66 0.75
CA SER A 396 4.74 -20.78 0.89
C SER A 396 6.04 -20.34 1.56
N SER A 397 6.66 -19.27 1.10
CA SER A 397 7.91 -18.74 1.68
C SER A 397 7.78 -18.39 3.16
N MET A 398 6.66 -17.76 3.56
CA MET A 398 6.40 -17.45 4.97
C MET A 398 6.18 -18.71 5.83
N LYS A 399 5.55 -19.75 5.29
CA LYS A 399 5.40 -21.05 5.96
C LYS A 399 6.71 -21.79 6.09
N GLU A 400 7.51 -21.83 5.02
CA GLU A 400 8.82 -22.51 4.97
C GLU A 400 9.83 -21.90 5.94
N ALA A 401 9.67 -20.63 6.31
CA ALA A 401 10.48 -20.00 7.34
C ALA A 401 10.35 -20.68 8.72
N GLY A 402 9.30 -21.47 8.97
CA GLY A 402 9.10 -22.21 10.20
C GLY A 402 8.94 -21.36 11.47
N ALA A 403 8.74 -20.04 11.31
CA ALA A 403 8.69 -19.09 12.42
C ALA A 403 7.32 -19.09 13.13
N GLU A 404 7.34 -18.98 14.46
CA GLU A 404 6.11 -18.81 15.24
C GLU A 404 5.52 -17.42 15.07
N VAL A 405 6.35 -16.40 14.97
CA VAL A 405 5.93 -15.01 14.76
C VAL A 405 6.20 -14.60 13.31
N TRP A 406 5.16 -14.05 12.69
CA TRP A 406 5.22 -13.46 11.36
C TRP A 406 5.09 -11.95 11.45
N ALA A 407 5.76 -11.24 10.56
CA ALA A 407 5.78 -9.77 10.52
C ALA A 407 5.51 -9.23 9.12
N THR A 408 4.82 -8.10 9.04
CA THR A 408 4.69 -7.28 7.83
C THR A 408 4.31 -5.85 8.19
N ASP A 409 4.87 -4.85 7.50
CA ASP A 409 4.50 -3.43 7.70
C ASP A 409 3.12 -3.09 7.08
N CYS A 410 2.51 -4.00 6.32
CA CYS A 410 1.22 -3.78 5.67
C CYS A 410 0.11 -4.60 6.33
N PRO A 411 -0.83 -3.96 7.06
CA PRO A 411 -1.95 -4.68 7.69
C PRO A 411 -2.87 -5.39 6.70
N LEU A 412 -2.98 -4.89 5.46
CA LEU A 412 -3.78 -5.54 4.42
C LEU A 412 -3.13 -6.84 3.93
N ALA A 413 -1.78 -6.87 3.82
CA ALA A 413 -1.05 -8.10 3.56
C ALA A 413 -1.25 -9.11 4.72
N ALA A 414 -1.33 -8.64 5.97
CA ALA A 414 -1.59 -9.50 7.12
C ALA A 414 -2.94 -10.23 7.02
N ILE A 415 -4.00 -9.58 6.52
CA ILE A 415 -5.29 -10.23 6.25
C ILE A 415 -5.14 -11.35 5.22
N GLN A 416 -4.40 -11.09 4.14
CA GLN A 416 -4.21 -12.05 3.06
C GLN A 416 -3.46 -13.30 3.56
N PHE A 417 -2.40 -13.11 4.34
CA PHE A 417 -1.68 -14.21 4.98
C PHE A 417 -2.56 -14.97 5.98
N ASN A 418 -3.35 -14.27 6.79
CA ASN A 418 -4.29 -14.90 7.72
C ASN A 418 -5.24 -15.84 7.00
N GLN A 419 -5.86 -15.36 5.92
CA GLN A 419 -6.85 -16.11 5.16
C GLN A 419 -6.25 -17.31 4.41
N HIS A 420 -5.11 -17.14 3.73
CA HIS A 420 -4.59 -18.15 2.80
C HIS A 420 -3.38 -18.93 3.31
N ALA A 421 -2.73 -18.43 4.36
CA ALA A 421 -1.61 -19.11 5.00
C ALA A 421 -1.88 -19.58 6.43
N GLY A 422 -3.02 -19.15 7.01
CA GLY A 422 -3.49 -19.60 8.33
C GLY A 422 -2.79 -18.92 9.51
N LYS A 423 -1.98 -17.87 9.27
CA LYS A 423 -1.31 -17.11 10.33
C LYS A 423 -1.29 -15.63 9.96
N LYS A 424 -1.70 -14.79 10.92
CA LYS A 424 -1.72 -13.33 10.76
C LYS A 424 -0.38 -12.72 11.15
N PRO A 425 0.38 -12.09 10.24
CA PRO A 425 1.55 -11.33 10.59
C PRO A 425 1.23 -10.14 11.50
N MET A 426 2.12 -9.84 12.44
CA MET A 426 2.06 -8.64 13.27
C MET A 426 2.73 -7.46 12.56
N HIS A 427 2.31 -6.25 12.90
CA HIS A 427 3.06 -5.06 12.49
C HIS A 427 4.41 -5.01 13.26
N PRO A 428 5.54 -4.59 12.65
CA PRO A 428 6.83 -4.51 13.34
C PRO A 428 6.78 -3.69 14.63
N MET A 429 6.00 -2.60 14.66
CA MET A 429 5.82 -1.80 15.87
C MET A 429 5.15 -2.58 17.00
N THR A 430 4.19 -3.45 16.67
CA THR A 430 3.56 -4.34 17.65
C THR A 430 4.56 -5.36 18.20
N ILE A 431 5.46 -5.89 17.36
CA ILE A 431 6.52 -6.81 17.81
C ILE A 431 7.48 -6.09 18.77
N LEU A 432 7.88 -4.84 18.43
CA LEU A 432 8.76 -4.04 19.29
C LEU A 432 8.07 -3.69 20.63
N ALA A 433 6.79 -3.25 20.60
CA ALA A 433 6.03 -2.98 21.81
C ALA A 433 5.96 -4.19 22.73
N LYS A 434 5.66 -5.37 22.15
CA LYS A 434 5.66 -6.62 22.90
C LYS A 434 7.07 -6.96 23.44
N ALA A 435 8.12 -6.76 22.66
CA ALA A 435 9.48 -7.05 23.09
C ALA A 435 9.94 -6.18 24.28
N TYR A 436 9.46 -4.95 24.38
CA TYR A 436 9.73 -4.07 25.53
C TYR A 436 8.94 -4.43 26.80
N ARG A 437 7.86 -5.24 26.67
CA ARG A 437 7.05 -5.68 27.81
C ARG A 437 7.57 -7.03 28.37
N GLU A 438 7.50 -7.23 29.68
CA GLU A 438 7.88 -8.51 30.31
C GLU A 438 6.95 -9.66 29.93
N ASP A 439 5.68 -9.37 29.71
CA ASP A 439 4.62 -10.32 29.35
C ASP A 439 4.29 -10.33 27.85
N GLY A 440 5.10 -9.63 27.04
CA GLY A 440 4.81 -9.45 25.62
C GLY A 440 4.97 -10.73 24.80
N PHE A 441 6.00 -11.52 25.10
CA PHE A 441 6.24 -12.84 24.51
C PHE A 441 6.50 -13.88 25.59
N PRO A 442 6.28 -15.19 25.29
CA PRO A 442 6.49 -16.26 26.28
C PRO A 442 7.93 -16.37 26.78
N THR A 443 8.91 -16.13 25.89
CA THR A 443 10.33 -16.22 26.22
C THR A 443 10.83 -14.89 26.75
N LYS A 444 11.38 -14.88 27.96
CA LYS A 444 12.00 -13.70 28.56
C LYS A 444 13.46 -13.58 28.15
N ILE A 445 13.94 -12.34 28.08
CA ILE A 445 15.35 -12.02 27.89
C ILE A 445 15.94 -11.82 29.28
N GLU A 446 16.92 -12.65 29.65
CA GLU A 446 17.68 -12.44 30.89
C GLU A 446 18.52 -11.18 30.75
N PRO A 447 18.57 -10.30 31.77
CA PRO A 447 19.48 -9.16 31.75
C PRO A 447 20.90 -9.66 31.55
N GLU A 448 21.67 -9.04 30.66
CA GLU A 448 23.11 -9.27 30.62
C GLU A 448 23.67 -8.96 32.02
N GLU A 449 24.19 -9.97 32.73
CA GLU A 449 24.98 -9.75 33.94
C GLU A 449 26.14 -8.87 33.54
N ASN A 450 26.14 -7.60 34.00
CA ASN A 450 27.29 -6.74 33.86
C ASN A 450 28.43 -7.43 34.61
N GLU A 451 29.35 -8.07 33.90
CA GLU A 451 30.64 -8.41 34.44
C GLU A 451 31.31 -7.09 34.85
N GLU A 452 31.36 -6.85 36.19
CA GLU A 452 32.10 -5.75 36.81
C GLU A 452 33.62 -5.83 36.53
#